data_3cd2288ff74377614ceec31bfaa76b65
#
_entry.id   3cd2288ff74377614ceec31bfaa76b65
#
_cell.length_a   1.000
_cell.length_b   1.000
_cell.length_c   1.000
_cell.angle_alpha   90.00
_cell.angle_beta   90.00
_cell.angle_gamma   90.00
#
_symmetry.space_group_name_H-M   'P 1'
#
loop_
_entity.id
_entity.type
_entity.pdbx_description
1 polymer ?
#
loop_
_entity_poly.entity_id
_entity_poly.type
_entity_poly.pdbx_seq_one_letter_code
_entity_poly.pdbx_strand_id
1 'polypeptide(L)'
;MAERIKIGISSCLLGNPVRYDGGHKLDRFLVDTLGQYVEYVPVCPEVEVGFPVPREALRLVGDPGSPRLVTTQTKEDHTERMVTWARKRVRSLEGEGLCGFIFKSNSPSSGMERVKVYNDKGMAEKKGTGLFARVFMDHFPLVPVEDEGRLHDPKLRENFIEAIFTLKRWREMIGQGRRLGNLVAFHTNHKLLVLAHSPEHYRKMGKLVAGGKSVQTGTLFSKYEALLVEALRLKTTARKNTNVLDHTLGYFKKQLTADEKQEMLEIIQQYRSGHVPLVVPVTLINHYVRKYGEPYLSRQVFLSPHPLELQLRNHA
;
A
#
# COMPACT_ATOMS: atom_id res chain seq x y z
N MET A 1 21.37 -2.81 11.98
CA MET A 1 20.48 -1.88 11.23
C MET A 1 19.20 -2.64 10.91
N ALA A 2 18.01 -2.06 11.11
CA ALA A 2 16.77 -2.71 10.69
C ALA A 2 16.78 -2.89 9.16
N GLU A 3 16.36 -4.06 8.68
CA GLU A 3 16.25 -4.35 7.25
C GLU A 3 15.26 -3.41 6.60
N ARG A 4 15.66 -2.74 5.51
CA ARG A 4 14.80 -1.81 4.78
C ARG A 4 13.60 -2.54 4.17
N ILE A 5 12.50 -1.82 3.97
CA ILE A 5 11.30 -2.34 3.32
C ILE A 5 11.58 -2.52 1.84
N LYS A 6 11.53 -3.75 1.31
CA LYS A 6 11.71 -3.99 -0.13
C LYS A 6 10.42 -3.72 -0.89
N ILE A 7 10.52 -2.91 -1.94
CA ILE A 7 9.41 -2.49 -2.81
C ILE A 7 9.79 -2.70 -4.26
N GLY A 8 8.98 -3.47 -4.99
CA GLY A 8 9.10 -3.53 -6.45
C GLY A 8 8.69 -2.19 -7.07
N ILE A 9 9.37 -1.78 -8.14
CA ILE A 9 9.07 -0.50 -8.80
C ILE A 9 9.35 -0.56 -10.29
N SER A 10 8.52 0.11 -11.08
CA SER A 10 8.84 0.34 -12.50
C SER A 10 10.11 1.17 -12.65
N SER A 11 11.13 0.60 -13.26
CA SER A 11 12.52 1.10 -13.29
C SER A 11 12.65 2.55 -13.80
N CYS A 12 11.80 2.96 -14.75
CA CYS A 12 11.80 4.33 -15.28
C CYS A 12 11.44 5.40 -14.24
N LEU A 13 10.75 5.04 -13.14
CA LEU A 13 10.39 5.95 -12.06
C LEU A 13 11.59 6.33 -11.18
N LEU A 14 12.65 5.54 -11.23
CA LEU A 14 13.92 5.79 -10.55
C LEU A 14 14.91 6.63 -11.39
N GLY A 15 14.50 7.09 -12.57
CA GLY A 15 15.37 7.85 -13.48
C GLY A 15 16.17 6.99 -14.48
N ASN A 16 15.96 5.67 -14.51
CA ASN A 16 16.62 4.80 -15.46
C ASN A 16 16.09 5.04 -16.89
N PRO A 17 16.96 5.22 -17.92
CA PRO A 17 16.57 5.56 -19.28
C PRO A 17 16.11 4.32 -20.06
N VAL A 18 15.04 3.67 -19.59
CA VAL A 18 14.53 2.38 -20.08
C VAL A 18 13.21 2.49 -20.88
N ARG A 19 12.75 3.70 -21.12
CA ARG A 19 11.53 3.93 -21.89
C ARG A 19 11.77 3.70 -23.38
N TYR A 20 10.66 3.54 -24.14
CA TYR A 20 10.70 3.32 -25.59
C TYR A 20 11.43 4.46 -26.35
N ASP A 21 11.38 5.67 -25.83
CA ASP A 21 12.02 6.89 -26.36
C ASP A 21 13.47 7.11 -25.85
N GLY A 22 14.02 6.17 -25.07
CA GLY A 22 15.32 6.33 -24.42
C GLY A 22 15.32 7.24 -23.18
N GLY A 23 14.15 7.76 -22.79
CA GLY A 23 14.00 8.62 -21.61
C GLY A 23 13.64 7.86 -20.34
N HIS A 24 13.27 8.62 -19.30
CA HIS A 24 12.78 8.13 -18.01
C HIS A 24 11.55 8.91 -17.53
N LYS A 25 11.02 8.57 -16.36
CA LYS A 25 9.92 9.25 -15.67
C LYS A 25 10.24 9.37 -14.18
N LEU A 26 11.41 9.95 -13.86
CA LEU A 26 11.85 10.15 -12.47
C LEU A 26 10.73 10.78 -11.63
N ASP A 27 10.39 10.12 -10.53
CA ASP A 27 9.49 10.63 -9.50
C ASP A 27 10.31 11.00 -8.26
N ARG A 28 10.38 12.31 -7.97
CA ARG A 28 11.21 12.82 -6.87
C ARG A 28 10.72 12.38 -5.50
N PHE A 29 9.40 12.26 -5.28
CA PHE A 29 8.90 11.77 -4.01
C PHE A 29 9.39 10.32 -3.76
N LEU A 30 9.33 9.48 -4.78
CA LEU A 30 9.78 8.10 -4.66
C LEU A 30 11.29 8.01 -4.41
N VAL A 31 12.10 8.81 -5.11
CA VAL A 31 13.56 8.74 -5.00
C VAL A 31 14.07 9.49 -3.76
N ASP A 32 13.68 10.76 -3.61
CA ASP A 32 14.30 11.66 -2.64
C ASP A 32 13.68 11.52 -1.23
N THR A 33 12.41 11.12 -1.13
CA THR A 33 11.69 11.02 0.14
C THR A 33 11.48 9.57 0.57
N LEU A 34 10.68 8.79 -0.17
CA LEU A 34 10.37 7.41 0.20
C LEU A 34 11.61 6.51 0.12
N GLY A 35 12.51 6.74 -0.84
CA GLY A 35 13.76 6.00 -1.03
C GLY A 35 14.71 6.01 0.17
N GLN A 36 14.55 6.93 1.11
CA GLN A 36 15.32 6.93 2.35
C GLN A 36 14.91 5.78 3.30
N TYR A 37 13.68 5.28 3.18
CA TYR A 37 13.08 4.28 4.08
C TYR A 37 12.90 2.91 3.45
N VAL A 38 13.02 2.81 2.12
CA VAL A 38 12.79 1.58 1.38
C VAL A 38 14.00 1.19 0.53
N GLU A 39 14.06 -0.07 0.15
CA GLU A 39 14.96 -0.60 -0.87
C GLU A 39 14.14 -0.94 -2.10
N TYR A 40 14.50 -0.37 -3.24
CA TYR A 40 13.78 -0.62 -4.48
C TYR A 40 14.32 -1.83 -5.23
N VAL A 41 13.41 -2.69 -5.69
CA VAL A 41 13.66 -3.76 -6.66
C VAL A 41 13.13 -3.30 -8.01
N PRO A 42 13.98 -2.72 -8.89
CA PRO A 42 13.53 -2.19 -10.16
C PRO A 42 13.15 -3.30 -11.13
N VAL A 43 12.07 -3.06 -11.89
CA VAL A 43 11.59 -3.96 -12.96
C VAL A 43 11.24 -3.12 -14.17
N CYS A 44 11.78 -3.48 -15.34
CA CYS A 44 11.33 -2.95 -16.63
C CYS A 44 10.92 -4.12 -17.54
N PRO A 45 9.61 -4.42 -17.64
CA PRO A 45 9.15 -5.58 -18.41
C PRO A 45 9.61 -5.56 -19.87
N GLU A 46 9.67 -4.40 -20.46
CA GLU A 46 10.02 -4.24 -21.87
C GLU A 46 11.51 -4.49 -22.11
N VAL A 47 12.40 -3.95 -21.28
CA VAL A 47 13.84 -4.19 -21.39
C VAL A 47 14.20 -5.61 -20.98
N GLU A 48 13.64 -6.09 -19.88
CA GLU A 48 13.97 -7.43 -19.36
C GLU A 48 13.45 -8.58 -20.25
N VAL A 49 12.39 -8.34 -21.04
CA VAL A 49 11.95 -9.29 -22.07
C VAL A 49 12.82 -9.25 -23.33
N GLY A 50 13.76 -8.29 -23.41
CA GLY A 50 14.75 -8.18 -24.49
C GLY A 50 14.37 -7.19 -25.61
N PHE A 51 13.54 -6.19 -25.35
CA PHE A 51 13.38 -5.08 -26.30
C PHE A 51 14.52 -4.07 -26.16
N PRO A 52 15.01 -3.51 -27.27
CA PRO A 52 16.06 -2.49 -27.27
C PRO A 52 15.57 -1.15 -26.69
N VAL A 53 16.50 -0.26 -26.43
CA VAL A 53 16.24 1.15 -26.12
C VAL A 53 17.08 2.00 -27.06
N PRO A 54 16.49 2.89 -27.86
CA PRO A 54 15.05 3.11 -28.05
C PRO A 54 14.36 1.97 -28.80
N ARG A 55 13.01 1.98 -28.77
CA ARG A 55 12.18 0.97 -29.46
C ARG A 55 10.85 1.55 -29.93
N GLU A 56 10.18 0.81 -30.78
CA GLU A 56 8.82 1.14 -31.15
C GLU A 56 7.88 1.08 -29.93
N ALA A 57 6.97 2.04 -29.82
CA ALA A 57 6.00 2.06 -28.74
C ALA A 57 5.04 0.86 -28.82
N LEU A 58 4.66 0.34 -27.67
CA LEU A 58 3.70 -0.75 -27.51
C LEU A 58 2.31 -0.22 -27.15
N ARG A 59 1.27 -0.96 -27.50
CA ARG A 59 -0.10 -0.71 -27.07
C ARG A 59 -0.87 -1.99 -26.85
N LEU A 60 -1.95 -1.90 -26.07
CA LEU A 60 -2.91 -3.00 -25.91
C LEU A 60 -4.01 -2.88 -26.96
N VAL A 61 -4.42 -4.01 -27.55
CA VAL A 61 -5.50 -4.08 -28.53
C VAL A 61 -6.45 -5.26 -28.24
N GLY A 62 -7.68 -5.16 -28.72
CA GLY A 62 -8.69 -6.22 -28.63
C GLY A 62 -9.57 -6.10 -27.39
N ASP A 63 -9.88 -7.25 -26.75
CA ASP A 63 -10.72 -7.31 -25.56
C ASP A 63 -9.97 -6.83 -24.31
N PRO A 64 -10.50 -5.86 -23.53
CA PRO A 64 -9.89 -5.42 -22.27
C PRO A 64 -9.69 -6.56 -21.23
N GLY A 65 -10.50 -7.61 -21.27
CA GLY A 65 -10.37 -8.79 -20.42
C GLY A 65 -9.17 -9.67 -20.78
N SER A 66 -8.79 -9.73 -22.07
CA SER A 66 -7.64 -10.48 -22.58
C SER A 66 -6.92 -9.74 -23.71
N PRO A 67 -6.34 -8.55 -23.43
CA PRO A 67 -5.76 -7.70 -24.46
C PRO A 67 -4.46 -8.29 -25.01
N ARG A 68 -4.20 -8.03 -26.29
CA ARG A 68 -2.92 -8.34 -26.93
C ARG A 68 -1.99 -7.14 -26.84
N LEU A 69 -0.69 -7.40 -26.70
CA LEU A 69 0.37 -6.39 -26.67
C LEU A 69 1.03 -6.34 -28.06
N VAL A 70 0.81 -5.26 -28.76
CA VAL A 70 1.35 -5.10 -30.14
C VAL A 70 2.16 -3.82 -30.28
N THR A 71 3.10 -3.80 -31.21
CA THR A 71 3.79 -2.59 -31.66
C THR A 71 2.82 -1.62 -32.34
N THR A 72 3.09 -0.31 -32.26
CA THR A 72 2.14 0.70 -32.77
C THR A 72 2.15 0.82 -34.27
N GLN A 73 3.30 0.66 -34.95
CA GLN A 73 3.48 0.79 -36.40
C GLN A 73 3.48 -0.58 -37.09
N THR A 74 4.40 -1.46 -36.70
CA THR A 74 4.58 -2.77 -37.34
C THR A 74 3.49 -3.77 -37.00
N LYS A 75 2.69 -3.56 -35.96
CA LYS A 75 1.59 -4.44 -35.47
C LYS A 75 2.05 -5.84 -35.04
N GLU A 76 3.33 -6.00 -34.79
CA GLU A 76 3.88 -7.26 -34.29
C GLU A 76 3.31 -7.61 -32.92
N ASP A 77 2.87 -8.84 -32.74
CA ASP A 77 2.26 -9.32 -31.48
C ASP A 77 3.33 -9.90 -30.55
N HIS A 78 3.47 -9.28 -29.39
CA HIS A 78 4.42 -9.69 -28.35
C HIS A 78 3.75 -10.23 -27.09
N THR A 79 2.46 -10.56 -27.14
CA THR A 79 1.66 -10.97 -26.00
C THR A 79 2.25 -12.20 -25.31
N GLU A 80 2.48 -13.28 -26.06
CA GLU A 80 2.97 -14.55 -25.49
C GLU A 80 4.38 -14.38 -24.90
N ARG A 81 5.27 -13.67 -25.61
CA ARG A 81 6.64 -13.38 -25.16
C ARG A 81 6.63 -12.62 -23.83
N MET A 82 5.80 -11.58 -23.71
CA MET A 82 5.67 -10.78 -22.49
C MET A 82 5.07 -11.58 -21.35
N VAL A 83 4.00 -12.34 -21.57
CA VAL A 83 3.34 -13.14 -20.53
C VAL A 83 4.26 -14.26 -20.03
N THR A 84 4.97 -14.93 -20.93
CA THR A 84 5.92 -16.00 -20.57
C THR A 84 7.05 -15.44 -19.70
N TRP A 85 7.64 -14.30 -20.10
CA TRP A 85 8.65 -13.61 -19.31
C TRP A 85 8.08 -13.17 -17.95
N ALA A 86 6.90 -12.54 -17.94
CA ALA A 86 6.26 -12.05 -16.72
C ALA A 86 6.05 -13.18 -15.69
N ARG A 87 5.56 -14.34 -16.11
CA ARG A 87 5.41 -15.53 -15.24
C ARG A 87 6.73 -15.99 -14.65
N LYS A 88 7.81 -15.96 -15.42
CA LYS A 88 9.15 -16.30 -14.92
C LYS A 88 9.64 -15.24 -13.92
N ARG A 89 9.46 -13.96 -14.26
CA ARG A 89 9.92 -12.85 -13.42
C ARG A 89 9.22 -12.78 -12.05
N VAL A 90 7.88 -12.97 -12.00
CA VAL A 90 7.17 -12.95 -10.72
C VAL A 90 7.64 -14.09 -9.80
N ARG A 91 7.97 -15.26 -10.33
CA ARG A 91 8.56 -16.36 -9.53
C ARG A 91 9.92 -15.96 -8.95
N SER A 92 10.76 -15.27 -9.74
CA SER A 92 12.06 -14.78 -9.21
C SER A 92 11.90 -13.71 -8.13
N LEU A 93 10.77 -12.98 -8.12
CA LEU A 93 10.45 -11.98 -7.11
C LEU A 93 9.91 -12.58 -5.79
N GLU A 94 9.54 -13.86 -5.74
CA GLU A 94 9.10 -14.54 -4.50
C GLU A 94 10.14 -14.44 -3.39
N GLY A 95 11.42 -14.62 -3.74
CA GLY A 95 12.54 -14.55 -2.80
C GLY A 95 12.87 -13.14 -2.29
N GLU A 96 12.37 -12.10 -2.95
CA GLU A 96 12.66 -10.72 -2.56
C GLU A 96 11.91 -10.24 -1.32
N GLY A 97 10.83 -10.90 -0.96
CA GLY A 97 10.04 -10.48 0.19
C GLY A 97 9.40 -9.10 0.01
N LEU A 98 8.86 -8.79 -1.16
CA LEU A 98 8.29 -7.47 -1.49
C LEU A 98 7.12 -7.10 -0.59
N CYS A 99 7.17 -5.95 0.07
CA CYS A 99 6.08 -5.39 0.86
C CYS A 99 5.14 -4.49 0.05
N GLY A 100 5.45 -4.21 -1.21
CA GLY A 100 4.62 -3.42 -2.11
C GLY A 100 5.19 -3.42 -3.52
N PHE A 101 4.40 -2.90 -4.49
CA PHE A 101 4.87 -2.63 -5.84
C PHE A 101 4.30 -1.30 -6.36
N ILE A 102 5.17 -0.47 -6.96
CA ILE A 102 4.78 0.80 -7.58
C ILE A 102 4.91 0.67 -9.09
N PHE A 103 3.77 0.66 -9.77
CA PHE A 103 3.69 0.53 -11.21
C PHE A 103 3.80 1.87 -11.93
N LYS A 104 4.26 1.85 -13.20
CA LYS A 104 4.15 3.00 -14.10
C LYS A 104 2.74 3.08 -14.67
N SER A 105 2.02 4.16 -14.40
CA SER A 105 0.68 4.41 -14.92
C SER A 105 0.64 4.47 -16.44
N ASN A 106 -0.49 4.10 -17.04
CA ASN A 106 -0.75 4.09 -18.47
C ASN A 106 0.22 3.25 -19.33
N SER A 107 1.08 2.43 -18.74
CA SER A 107 1.97 1.54 -19.47
C SER A 107 1.23 0.27 -19.93
N PRO A 108 1.34 -0.16 -21.20
CA PRO A 108 0.71 -1.39 -21.69
C PRO A 108 1.30 -2.65 -21.07
N SER A 109 2.49 -2.58 -20.52
CA SER A 109 3.13 -3.66 -19.78
C SER A 109 2.93 -3.56 -18.25
N SER A 110 3.09 -2.36 -17.67
CA SER A 110 3.16 -2.13 -16.23
C SER A 110 1.98 -1.35 -15.62
N GLY A 111 1.03 -0.87 -16.42
CA GLY A 111 -0.10 -0.10 -15.85
C GLY A 111 -1.06 -1.01 -15.07
N MET A 112 -1.30 -0.74 -13.80
CA MET A 112 -2.11 -1.61 -12.96
C MET A 112 -3.60 -1.53 -13.28
N GLU A 113 -4.08 -0.38 -13.73
CA GLU A 113 -5.49 -0.15 -14.09
C GLU A 113 -5.64 0.95 -15.15
N ARG A 114 -6.82 1.03 -15.77
CA ARG A 114 -7.21 2.10 -16.72
C ARG A 114 -6.25 2.27 -17.90
N VAL A 115 -5.51 1.25 -18.27
CA VAL A 115 -4.66 1.26 -19.46
C VAL A 115 -5.55 1.29 -20.71
N LYS A 116 -5.16 2.08 -21.69
CA LYS A 116 -5.87 2.16 -22.98
C LYS A 116 -5.77 0.84 -23.74
N VAL A 117 -6.92 0.27 -24.11
CA VAL A 117 -7.04 -0.85 -25.03
C VAL A 117 -7.75 -0.36 -26.29
N TYR A 118 -7.15 -0.57 -27.44
CA TYR A 118 -7.66 -0.11 -28.74
C TYR A 118 -8.46 -1.23 -29.40
N ASN A 119 -9.63 -0.90 -29.90
CA ASN A 119 -10.43 -1.80 -30.72
C ASN A 119 -9.97 -1.76 -32.20
N ASP A 120 -10.58 -2.60 -33.04
CA ASP A 120 -10.26 -2.70 -34.47
C ASP A 120 -10.54 -1.40 -35.25
N LYS A 121 -11.40 -0.51 -34.71
CA LYS A 121 -11.68 0.82 -35.28
C LYS A 121 -10.71 1.90 -34.81
N GLY A 122 -9.69 1.52 -34.00
CA GLY A 122 -8.70 2.45 -33.46
C GLY A 122 -9.18 3.29 -32.29
N MET A 123 -10.39 3.06 -31.77
CA MET A 123 -10.89 3.73 -30.57
C MET A 123 -10.31 3.10 -29.32
N ALA A 124 -9.98 3.91 -28.32
CA ALA A 124 -9.38 3.46 -27.05
C ALA A 124 -10.36 3.51 -25.89
N GLU A 125 -10.46 2.41 -25.14
CA GLU A 125 -11.13 2.37 -23.85
C GLU A 125 -10.10 2.27 -22.71
N LYS A 126 -10.30 3.02 -21.64
CA LYS A 126 -9.45 2.97 -20.44
C LYS A 126 -9.93 1.90 -19.46
N LYS A 127 -9.87 0.63 -19.85
CA LYS A 127 -10.34 -0.52 -19.06
C LYS A 127 -9.29 -1.62 -18.90
N GLY A 128 -8.13 -1.48 -19.55
CA GLY A 128 -7.09 -2.52 -19.54
C GLY A 128 -6.21 -2.48 -18.31
N THR A 129 -5.47 -3.58 -18.16
CA THR A 129 -4.35 -3.76 -17.24
C THR A 129 -3.14 -4.20 -18.05
N GLY A 130 -1.97 -3.64 -17.75
CA GLY A 130 -0.72 -4.03 -18.39
C GLY A 130 -0.39 -5.51 -18.14
N LEU A 131 0.20 -6.19 -19.12
CA LEU A 131 0.35 -7.64 -19.06
C LEU A 131 1.18 -8.11 -17.86
N PHE A 132 2.31 -7.45 -17.57
CA PHE A 132 3.11 -7.77 -16.39
C PHE A 132 2.39 -7.42 -15.10
N ALA A 133 1.73 -6.26 -15.03
CA ALA A 133 1.01 -5.84 -13.84
C ALA A 133 -0.11 -6.83 -13.48
N ARG A 134 -0.83 -7.36 -14.48
CA ARG A 134 -1.85 -8.41 -14.27
C ARG A 134 -1.22 -9.66 -13.69
N VAL A 135 -0.18 -10.20 -14.34
CA VAL A 135 0.50 -11.43 -13.87
C VAL A 135 1.07 -11.23 -12.45
N PHE A 136 1.61 -10.04 -12.14
CA PHE A 136 2.12 -9.71 -10.81
C PHE A 136 1.00 -9.71 -9.77
N MET A 137 -0.11 -9.02 -10.03
CA MET A 137 -1.22 -8.90 -9.07
C MET A 137 -1.93 -10.24 -8.84
N ASP A 138 -2.04 -11.08 -9.87
CA ASP A 138 -2.58 -12.43 -9.76
C ASP A 138 -1.66 -13.35 -8.93
N HIS A 139 -0.34 -13.21 -9.09
CA HIS A 139 0.65 -14.01 -8.38
C HIS A 139 0.85 -13.56 -6.92
N PHE A 140 0.80 -12.26 -6.66
CA PHE A 140 0.97 -11.64 -5.34
C PHE A 140 -0.30 -10.93 -4.85
N PRO A 141 -1.43 -11.66 -4.65
CA PRO A 141 -2.71 -11.04 -4.32
C PRO A 141 -2.72 -10.31 -2.96
N LEU A 142 -1.77 -10.60 -2.08
CA LEU A 142 -1.64 -9.99 -0.75
C LEU A 142 -0.57 -8.89 -0.67
N VAL A 143 0.11 -8.58 -1.77
CA VAL A 143 1.06 -7.45 -1.81
C VAL A 143 0.32 -6.17 -2.19
N PRO A 144 0.42 -5.09 -1.41
CA PRO A 144 -0.12 -3.78 -1.78
C PRO A 144 0.50 -3.28 -3.08
N VAL A 145 -0.33 -2.77 -3.98
CA VAL A 145 0.12 -2.18 -5.24
C VAL A 145 -0.47 -0.80 -5.44
N GLU A 146 0.28 0.11 -6.08
CA GLU A 146 -0.19 1.43 -6.47
C GLU A 146 0.56 1.89 -7.73
N ASP A 147 0.08 2.94 -8.40
CA ASP A 147 0.83 3.60 -9.47
C ASP A 147 1.28 5.01 -9.07
N GLU A 148 2.33 5.50 -9.72
CA GLU A 148 2.91 6.79 -9.38
C GLU A 148 1.94 7.95 -9.57
N GLY A 149 1.04 7.87 -10.56
CA GLY A 149 0.06 8.91 -10.81
C GLY A 149 -0.94 9.04 -9.64
N ARG A 150 -1.36 7.92 -9.08
CA ARG A 150 -2.26 7.88 -7.93
C ARG A 150 -1.55 8.24 -6.63
N LEU A 151 -0.25 7.96 -6.51
CA LEU A 151 0.56 8.40 -5.37
C LEU A 151 0.74 9.93 -5.29
N HIS A 152 0.35 10.71 -6.30
CA HIS A 152 0.25 12.16 -6.18
C HIS A 152 -0.96 12.62 -5.34
N ASP A 153 -2.01 11.79 -5.19
CA ASP A 153 -3.08 12.03 -4.21
C ASP A 153 -2.55 11.73 -2.80
N PRO A 154 -2.53 12.72 -1.88
CA PRO A 154 -1.98 12.53 -0.54
C PRO A 154 -2.66 11.42 0.25
N LYS A 155 -3.98 11.23 0.10
CA LYS A 155 -4.75 10.21 0.83
C LYS A 155 -4.45 8.80 0.32
N LEU A 156 -4.28 8.64 -1.01
CA LEU A 156 -3.86 7.36 -1.60
C LEU A 156 -2.42 7.02 -1.23
N ARG A 157 -1.56 8.02 -1.25
CA ARG A 157 -0.15 7.91 -0.83
C ARG A 157 -0.03 7.43 0.61
N GLU A 158 -0.73 8.10 1.56
CA GLU A 158 -0.77 7.69 2.96
C GLU A 158 -1.25 6.25 3.11
N ASN A 159 -2.38 5.90 2.47
CA ASN A 159 -2.98 4.57 2.53
C ASN A 159 -2.01 3.48 2.04
N PHE A 160 -1.32 3.70 0.91
CA PHE A 160 -0.34 2.76 0.37
C PHE A 160 0.86 2.61 1.31
N ILE A 161 1.38 3.71 1.85
CA ILE A 161 2.53 3.68 2.77
C ILE A 161 2.16 3.01 4.09
N GLU A 162 0.99 3.28 4.67
CA GLU A 162 0.51 2.54 5.84
C GLU A 162 0.44 1.03 5.58
N ALA A 163 -0.02 0.63 4.38
CA ALA A 163 -0.11 -0.79 4.01
C ALA A 163 1.27 -1.45 3.91
N ILE A 164 2.25 -0.84 3.24
CA ILE A 164 3.60 -1.42 3.09
C ILE A 164 4.33 -1.54 4.42
N PHE A 165 4.24 -0.52 5.29
CA PHE A 165 4.84 -0.55 6.63
C PHE A 165 4.15 -1.59 7.53
N THR A 166 2.83 -1.75 7.42
CA THR A 166 2.09 -2.76 8.18
C THR A 166 2.43 -4.18 7.70
N LEU A 167 2.56 -4.39 6.38
CA LEU A 167 2.96 -5.68 5.84
C LEU A 167 4.40 -6.05 6.24
N LYS A 168 5.33 -5.06 6.31
CA LYS A 168 6.68 -5.31 6.85
C LYS A 168 6.63 -5.79 8.30
N ARG A 169 5.88 -5.10 9.19
CA ARG A 169 5.69 -5.51 10.58
C ARG A 169 5.05 -6.90 10.69
N TRP A 170 4.09 -7.22 9.80
CA TRP A 170 3.48 -8.54 9.74
C TRP A 170 4.51 -9.62 9.42
N ARG A 171 5.36 -9.40 8.42
CA ARG A 171 6.42 -10.35 8.04
C ARG A 171 7.49 -10.51 9.10
N GLU A 172 7.87 -9.43 9.76
CA GLU A 172 8.80 -9.48 10.90
C GLU A 172 8.23 -10.32 12.04
N MET A 173 6.95 -10.16 12.36
CA MET A 173 6.29 -10.98 13.37
C MET A 173 6.23 -12.46 12.96
N ILE A 174 5.92 -12.75 11.68
CA ILE A 174 5.95 -14.11 11.14
C ILE A 174 7.35 -14.74 11.25
N GLY A 175 8.40 -13.96 10.97
CA GLY A 175 9.81 -14.38 11.10
C GLY A 175 10.20 -14.76 12.52
N GLN A 176 9.56 -14.19 13.55
CA GLN A 176 9.73 -14.56 14.97
C GLN A 176 8.97 -15.85 15.35
N GLY A 177 8.24 -16.43 14.43
CA GLY A 177 7.47 -17.67 14.59
C GLY A 177 5.97 -17.47 14.70
N ARG A 178 5.23 -18.38 14.07
CA ARG A 178 3.75 -18.38 14.05
C ARG A 178 3.16 -18.88 15.37
N ARG A 179 3.28 -18.08 16.43
CA ARG A 179 2.70 -18.35 17.75
C ARG A 179 1.46 -17.50 17.98
N LEU A 180 0.41 -18.08 18.58
CA LEU A 180 -0.83 -17.34 18.88
C LEU A 180 -0.54 -16.07 19.71
N GLY A 181 0.37 -16.13 20.67
CA GLY A 181 0.76 -14.96 21.47
C GLY A 181 1.31 -13.81 20.62
N ASN A 182 2.15 -14.11 19.60
CA ASN A 182 2.68 -13.11 18.69
C ASN A 182 1.54 -12.47 17.84
N LEU A 183 0.58 -13.29 17.41
CA LEU A 183 -0.59 -12.80 16.66
C LEU A 183 -1.48 -11.90 17.54
N VAL A 184 -1.72 -12.29 18.80
CA VAL A 184 -2.48 -11.46 19.77
C VAL A 184 -1.79 -10.12 19.99
N ALA A 185 -0.47 -10.12 20.20
CA ALA A 185 0.31 -8.90 20.38
C ALA A 185 0.26 -8.01 19.13
N PHE A 186 0.47 -8.58 17.95
CA PHE A 186 0.36 -7.86 16.68
C PHE A 186 -1.03 -7.25 16.50
N HIS A 187 -2.08 -8.04 16.66
CA HIS A 187 -3.46 -7.56 16.56
C HIS A 187 -3.74 -6.43 17.57
N THR A 188 -3.32 -6.60 18.81
CA THR A 188 -3.51 -5.59 19.86
C THR A 188 -2.89 -4.25 19.48
N ASN A 189 -1.69 -4.26 18.89
CA ASN A 189 -0.98 -3.04 18.49
C ASN A 189 -1.52 -2.40 17.19
N HIS A 190 -2.16 -3.18 16.31
CA HIS A 190 -2.65 -2.72 15.00
C HIS A 190 -4.16 -2.50 14.93
N LYS A 191 -4.93 -2.94 15.94
CA LYS A 191 -6.40 -2.92 15.83
C LYS A 191 -7.01 -1.54 15.64
N LEU A 192 -6.40 -0.47 16.17
CA LEU A 192 -6.88 0.91 15.93
C LEU A 192 -6.60 1.37 14.50
N LEU A 193 -5.46 0.96 13.90
CA LEU A 193 -5.19 1.20 12.48
C LEU A 193 -6.23 0.47 11.62
N VAL A 194 -6.49 -0.81 11.90
CA VAL A 194 -7.52 -1.58 11.19
C VAL A 194 -8.91 -0.93 11.34
N LEU A 195 -9.25 -0.40 12.52
CA LEU A 195 -10.51 0.31 12.76
C LEU A 195 -10.62 1.57 11.89
N ALA A 196 -9.52 2.31 11.69
CA ALA A 196 -9.47 3.48 10.81
C ALA A 196 -9.72 3.12 9.34
N HIS A 197 -9.29 1.94 8.90
CA HIS A 197 -9.56 1.46 7.55
C HIS A 197 -10.95 0.83 7.43
N SER A 198 -11.34 -0.05 8.37
CA SER A 198 -12.61 -0.79 8.31
C SER A 198 -13.08 -1.28 9.67
N PRO A 199 -14.17 -0.73 10.20
CA PRO A 199 -14.84 -1.25 11.40
C PRO A 199 -15.34 -2.70 11.24
N GLU A 200 -15.66 -3.12 10.03
CA GLU A 200 -16.06 -4.50 9.74
C GLU A 200 -14.89 -5.47 9.92
N HIS A 201 -13.73 -5.18 9.29
CA HIS A 201 -12.53 -6.01 9.42
C HIS A 201 -11.98 -6.01 10.84
N TYR A 202 -12.02 -4.86 11.54
CA TYR A 202 -11.70 -4.79 12.96
C TYR A 202 -12.48 -5.84 13.79
N ARG A 203 -13.80 -5.96 13.57
CA ARG A 203 -14.64 -6.95 14.26
C ARG A 203 -14.34 -8.39 13.83
N LYS A 204 -14.19 -8.63 12.50
CA LYS A 204 -13.86 -9.96 11.95
C LYS A 204 -12.53 -10.47 12.49
N MET A 205 -11.49 -9.65 12.44
CA MET A 205 -10.15 -9.98 12.91
C MET A 205 -10.11 -10.20 14.42
N GLY A 206 -10.84 -9.38 15.20
CA GLY A 206 -10.97 -9.57 16.64
C GLY A 206 -11.60 -10.93 17.00
N LYS A 207 -12.69 -11.32 16.30
CA LYS A 207 -13.32 -12.64 16.47
C LYS A 207 -12.37 -13.79 16.09
N LEU A 208 -11.64 -13.64 14.98
CA LEU A 208 -10.68 -14.64 14.50
C LEU A 208 -9.57 -14.88 15.54
N VAL A 209 -9.01 -13.80 16.12
CA VAL A 209 -7.95 -13.89 17.12
C VAL A 209 -8.47 -14.48 18.44
N ALA A 210 -9.67 -14.08 18.87
CA ALA A 210 -10.31 -14.63 20.09
C ALA A 210 -10.56 -16.13 19.97
N GLY A 211 -10.97 -16.62 18.80
CA GLY A 211 -11.16 -18.06 18.49
C GLY A 211 -9.88 -18.80 18.12
N GLY A 212 -8.72 -18.15 18.16
CA GLY A 212 -7.48 -18.69 17.58
C GLY A 212 -6.98 -20.03 18.16
N LYS A 213 -7.35 -20.36 19.40
CA LYS A 213 -6.98 -21.64 20.02
C LYS A 213 -7.64 -22.86 19.35
N SER A 214 -8.81 -22.68 18.73
CA SER A 214 -9.58 -23.76 18.06
C SER A 214 -9.31 -23.87 16.57
N VAL A 215 -8.42 -23.04 16.02
CA VAL A 215 -8.09 -22.99 14.58
C VAL A 215 -6.66 -23.48 14.37
N GLN A 216 -6.45 -24.33 13.34
CA GLN A 216 -5.09 -24.73 12.94
C GLN A 216 -4.21 -23.50 12.70
N THR A 217 -3.00 -23.46 13.24
CA THR A 217 -2.11 -22.31 13.20
C THR A 217 -1.90 -21.77 11.78
N GLY A 218 -1.57 -22.60 10.80
CA GLY A 218 -1.38 -22.17 9.42
C GLY A 218 -2.60 -21.46 8.83
N THR A 219 -3.78 -22.06 9.03
CA THR A 219 -5.07 -21.49 8.59
C THR A 219 -5.39 -20.16 9.29
N LEU A 220 -5.13 -20.08 10.60
CA LEU A 220 -5.34 -18.86 11.39
C LEU A 220 -4.54 -17.68 10.83
N PHE A 221 -3.24 -17.90 10.61
CA PHE A 221 -2.33 -16.85 10.12
C PHE A 221 -2.65 -16.44 8.68
N SER A 222 -2.95 -17.39 7.79
CA SER A 222 -3.33 -17.08 6.41
C SER A 222 -4.66 -16.31 6.33
N LYS A 223 -5.67 -16.68 7.12
CA LYS A 223 -6.94 -15.94 7.19
C LYS A 223 -6.74 -14.53 7.77
N TYR A 224 -5.89 -14.40 8.79
CA TYR A 224 -5.61 -13.10 9.39
C TYR A 224 -4.90 -12.17 8.39
N GLU A 225 -3.89 -12.67 7.67
CA GLU A 225 -3.17 -11.91 6.64
C GLU A 225 -4.09 -11.44 5.52
N ALA A 226 -4.98 -12.31 5.02
CA ALA A 226 -5.96 -11.93 4.00
C ALA A 226 -6.87 -10.80 4.50
N LEU A 227 -7.46 -10.92 5.71
CA LEU A 227 -8.30 -9.88 6.29
C LEU A 227 -7.54 -8.57 6.56
N LEU A 228 -6.26 -8.66 6.96
CA LEU A 228 -5.42 -7.49 7.19
C LEU A 228 -5.22 -6.72 5.87
N VAL A 229 -4.83 -7.41 4.80
CA VAL A 229 -4.60 -6.79 3.49
C VAL A 229 -5.91 -6.25 2.90
N GLU A 230 -7.02 -6.99 3.02
CA GLU A 230 -8.34 -6.51 2.61
C GLU A 230 -8.73 -5.21 3.34
N ALA A 231 -8.49 -5.14 4.67
CA ALA A 231 -8.74 -3.93 5.44
C ALA A 231 -7.90 -2.74 4.95
N LEU A 232 -6.59 -2.94 4.75
CA LEU A 232 -5.64 -1.90 4.34
C LEU A 232 -5.87 -1.39 2.91
N ARG A 233 -6.57 -2.14 2.04
CA ARG A 233 -7.02 -1.67 0.73
C ARG A 233 -8.16 -0.65 0.81
N LEU A 234 -8.90 -0.63 1.91
CA LEU A 234 -9.99 0.30 2.12
C LEU A 234 -9.43 1.63 2.63
N LYS A 235 -9.80 2.73 1.96
CA LYS A 235 -9.34 4.08 2.34
C LYS A 235 -9.82 4.47 3.73
N THR A 236 -8.96 5.10 4.48
CA THR A 236 -9.33 5.86 5.67
C THR A 236 -10.16 7.09 5.27
N THR A 237 -10.98 7.59 6.16
CA THR A 237 -11.76 8.82 5.97
C THR A 237 -11.75 9.62 7.27
N ALA A 238 -11.99 10.94 7.18
CA ALA A 238 -12.07 11.78 8.38
C ALA A 238 -13.06 11.22 9.40
N ARG A 239 -14.22 10.71 8.97
CA ARG A 239 -15.22 10.07 9.86
C ARG A 239 -14.68 8.83 10.57
N LYS A 240 -13.96 7.96 9.85
CA LYS A 240 -13.39 6.74 10.45
C LYS A 240 -12.25 7.07 11.42
N ASN A 241 -11.39 8.01 11.04
CA ASN A 241 -10.32 8.48 11.92
C ASN A 241 -10.87 9.17 13.17
N THR A 242 -11.92 10.01 13.05
CA THR A 242 -12.62 10.60 14.19
C THR A 242 -13.12 9.53 15.15
N ASN A 243 -13.74 8.45 14.64
CA ASN A 243 -14.16 7.33 15.48
C ASN A 243 -12.99 6.69 16.25
N VAL A 244 -11.81 6.57 15.63
CA VAL A 244 -10.61 6.07 16.33
C VAL A 244 -10.12 7.07 17.39
N LEU A 245 -10.10 8.37 17.06
CA LEU A 245 -9.70 9.43 18.00
C LEU A 245 -10.63 9.48 19.23
N ASP A 246 -11.95 9.35 19.03
CA ASP A 246 -12.92 9.27 20.11
C ASP A 246 -12.68 8.03 21.00
N HIS A 247 -12.37 6.87 20.38
CA HIS A 247 -11.96 5.69 21.12
C HIS A 247 -10.70 5.90 21.96
N THR A 248 -9.69 6.59 21.40
CA THR A 248 -8.43 6.88 22.14
C THR A 248 -8.67 7.82 23.31
N LEU A 249 -9.52 8.84 23.13
CA LEU A 249 -9.90 9.77 24.20
C LEU A 249 -10.53 9.03 25.39
N GLY A 250 -11.29 7.96 25.15
CA GLY A 250 -11.90 7.14 26.18
C GLY A 250 -10.90 6.51 27.16
N TYR A 251 -9.64 6.28 26.77
CA TYR A 251 -8.61 5.77 27.68
C TYR A 251 -8.18 6.78 28.73
N PHE A 252 -8.31 8.06 28.46
CA PHE A 252 -7.90 9.15 29.36
C PHE A 252 -9.02 9.68 30.25
N LYS A 253 -10.21 9.09 30.23
CA LYS A 253 -11.40 9.64 30.92
C LYS A 253 -11.24 9.87 32.42
N LYS A 254 -10.25 9.21 33.07
CA LYS A 254 -9.95 9.36 34.50
C LYS A 254 -8.74 10.27 34.78
N GLN A 255 -8.01 10.66 33.75
CA GLN A 255 -6.75 11.38 33.88
C GLN A 255 -6.86 12.83 33.39
N LEU A 256 -7.63 13.07 32.32
CA LEU A 256 -7.82 14.41 31.76
C LEU A 256 -8.68 15.28 32.69
N THR A 257 -8.28 16.53 32.85
CA THR A 257 -9.13 17.58 33.42
C THR A 257 -10.30 17.87 32.48
N ALA A 258 -11.32 18.60 32.97
CA ALA A 258 -12.45 19.00 32.14
C ALA A 258 -12.01 19.86 30.94
N ASP A 259 -11.06 20.77 31.15
CA ASP A 259 -10.50 21.67 30.16
C ASP A 259 -9.71 20.91 29.07
N GLU A 260 -8.78 20.02 29.46
CA GLU A 260 -8.02 19.17 28.54
C GLU A 260 -8.93 18.27 27.70
N LYS A 261 -10.01 17.76 28.30
CA LYS A 261 -11.00 16.95 27.57
C LYS A 261 -11.76 17.80 26.55
N GLN A 262 -12.14 19.02 26.94
CA GLN A 262 -12.82 19.96 26.04
C GLN A 262 -11.92 20.35 24.86
N GLU A 263 -10.66 20.71 25.11
CA GLU A 263 -9.66 20.99 24.06
C GLU A 263 -9.53 19.83 23.08
N MET A 264 -9.41 18.60 23.57
CA MET A 264 -9.33 17.41 22.71
C MET A 264 -10.56 17.25 21.82
N LEU A 265 -11.78 17.43 22.38
CA LEU A 265 -13.03 17.31 21.63
C LEU A 265 -13.11 18.39 20.54
N GLU A 266 -12.70 19.62 20.84
CA GLU A 266 -12.68 20.72 19.88
C GLU A 266 -11.70 20.44 18.72
N ILE A 267 -10.49 19.98 19.02
CA ILE A 267 -9.50 19.63 17.99
C ILE A 267 -9.96 18.45 17.14
N ILE A 268 -10.56 17.42 17.73
CA ILE A 268 -11.15 16.30 16.99
C ILE A 268 -12.27 16.80 16.07
N GLN A 269 -13.11 17.73 16.55
CA GLN A 269 -14.17 18.31 15.72
C GLN A 269 -13.62 19.19 14.59
N GLN A 270 -12.57 19.98 14.83
CA GLN A 270 -11.87 20.74 13.79
C GLN A 270 -11.29 19.83 12.71
N TYR A 271 -10.67 18.69 13.10
CA TYR A 271 -10.22 17.66 12.17
C TYR A 271 -11.37 17.08 11.35
N ARG A 272 -12.46 16.70 12.01
CA ARG A 272 -13.66 16.16 11.34
C ARG A 272 -14.24 17.12 10.31
N SER A 273 -14.20 18.42 10.58
CA SER A 273 -14.68 19.48 9.69
C SER A 273 -13.65 19.88 8.61
N GLY A 274 -12.45 19.29 8.59
CA GLY A 274 -11.39 19.59 7.62
C GLY A 274 -10.63 20.90 7.88
N HIS A 275 -10.75 21.49 9.08
CA HIS A 275 -10.02 22.72 9.43
C HIS A 275 -8.58 22.47 9.82
N VAL A 276 -8.28 21.28 10.33
CA VAL A 276 -6.91 20.85 10.68
C VAL A 276 -6.61 19.47 10.15
N PRO A 277 -5.36 19.13 9.81
CA PRO A 277 -4.97 17.80 9.36
C PRO A 277 -4.91 16.78 10.52
N LEU A 278 -4.90 15.47 10.20
CA LEU A 278 -4.89 14.37 11.17
C LEU A 278 -3.70 14.42 12.14
N VAL A 279 -2.56 14.95 11.70
CA VAL A 279 -1.38 15.08 12.56
C VAL A 279 -1.65 15.91 13.84
N VAL A 280 -2.56 16.88 13.78
CA VAL A 280 -2.85 17.77 14.92
C VAL A 280 -3.48 17.00 16.10
N PRO A 281 -4.65 16.36 15.96
CA PRO A 281 -5.22 15.57 17.06
C PRO A 281 -4.34 14.39 17.47
N VAL A 282 -3.62 13.75 16.54
CA VAL A 282 -2.68 12.65 16.86
C VAL A 282 -1.51 13.15 17.72
N THR A 283 -0.98 14.35 17.44
CA THR A 283 0.10 14.93 18.24
C THR A 283 -0.35 15.21 19.67
N LEU A 284 -1.56 15.76 19.85
CA LEU A 284 -2.09 16.02 21.18
C LEU A 284 -2.39 14.73 21.95
N ILE A 285 -2.93 13.68 21.28
CA ILE A 285 -3.07 12.36 21.90
C ILE A 285 -1.72 11.80 22.33
N ASN A 286 -0.68 11.88 21.47
CA ASN A 286 0.67 11.43 21.82
C ASN A 286 1.26 12.21 23.01
N HIS A 287 0.95 13.51 23.14
CA HIS A 287 1.30 14.29 24.32
C HIS A 287 0.68 13.67 25.59
N TYR A 288 -0.62 13.39 25.58
CA TYR A 288 -1.30 12.77 26.74
C TYR A 288 -0.86 11.33 27.00
N VAL A 289 -0.56 10.54 25.97
CA VAL A 289 0.04 9.20 26.12
C VAL A 289 1.34 9.29 26.92
N ARG A 290 2.21 10.25 26.61
CA ARG A 290 3.46 10.47 27.37
C ARG A 290 3.22 11.03 28.76
N LYS A 291 2.35 12.06 28.86
CA LYS A 291 2.05 12.74 30.13
C LYS A 291 1.52 11.79 31.17
N TYR A 292 0.62 10.88 30.78
CA TYR A 292 -0.05 9.94 31.70
C TYR A 292 0.50 8.52 31.65
N GLY A 293 1.51 8.26 30.82
CA GLY A 293 2.17 6.95 30.72
C GLY A 293 1.23 5.84 30.26
N GLU A 294 0.31 6.10 29.30
CA GLU A 294 -0.72 5.14 28.89
C GLU A 294 -0.12 3.97 28.08
N PRO A 295 0.02 2.77 28.68
CA PRO A 295 0.85 1.70 28.11
C PRO A 295 0.20 1.02 26.90
N TYR A 296 -1.12 1.04 26.79
CA TYR A 296 -1.83 0.47 25.65
C TYR A 296 -1.70 1.38 24.42
N LEU A 297 -1.99 2.68 24.56
CA LEU A 297 -1.95 3.63 23.46
C LEU A 297 -0.51 3.88 22.96
N SER A 298 0.49 3.83 23.83
CA SER A 298 1.91 3.99 23.45
C SER A 298 2.39 2.97 22.42
N ARG A 299 1.71 1.82 22.31
CA ARG A 299 2.03 0.74 21.35
C ARG A 299 1.13 0.74 20.13
N GLN A 300 0.15 1.66 20.04
CA GLN A 300 -0.79 1.67 18.93
C GLN A 300 -0.15 2.21 17.65
N VAL A 301 -0.08 1.37 16.62
CA VAL A 301 0.47 1.73 15.32
C VAL A 301 -0.30 2.86 14.65
N PHE A 302 -1.61 3.01 14.92
CA PHE A 302 -2.40 4.14 14.43
C PHE A 302 -1.79 5.49 14.81
N LEU A 303 -1.16 5.62 15.97
CA LEU A 303 -0.56 6.89 16.43
C LEU A 303 0.80 7.19 15.76
N SER A 304 1.50 6.16 15.26
CA SER A 304 2.78 6.30 14.55
C SER A 304 2.94 5.16 13.52
N PRO A 305 2.19 5.17 12.40
CA PRO A 305 2.18 4.07 11.44
C PRO A 305 3.43 4.01 10.55
N HIS A 306 4.07 5.15 10.34
CA HIS A 306 5.25 5.37 9.49
C HIS A 306 6.08 6.53 10.07
N PRO A 307 7.32 6.75 9.60
CA PRO A 307 8.14 7.90 9.99
C PRO A 307 7.43 9.23 9.76
N LEU A 308 7.56 10.17 10.72
CA LEU A 308 6.93 11.50 10.64
C LEU A 308 7.49 12.34 9.49
N GLU A 309 8.74 12.12 9.15
CA GLU A 309 9.48 12.81 8.08
C GLU A 309 8.87 12.59 6.70
N LEU A 310 8.06 11.53 6.52
CA LEU A 310 7.27 11.32 5.30
C LEU A 310 6.11 12.32 5.15
N GLN A 311 5.75 13.05 6.21
CA GLN A 311 4.76 14.13 6.26
C GLN A 311 3.38 13.74 5.68
N LEU A 312 2.99 12.47 5.77
CA LEU A 312 1.80 11.94 5.10
C LEU A 312 0.48 12.39 5.71
N ARG A 313 0.48 12.77 6.99
CA ARG A 313 -0.73 13.19 7.74
C ARG A 313 -0.90 14.70 7.84
N ASN A 314 -0.19 15.46 7.01
CA ASN A 314 -0.21 16.92 7.00
C ASN A 314 -1.26 17.51 6.07
N HIS A 315 -2.05 16.69 5.38
CA HIS A 315 -3.15 17.13 4.52
C HIS A 315 -4.49 17.09 5.25
N ALA A 316 -5.36 18.06 4.98
CA ALA A 316 -6.73 18.14 5.48
C ALA A 316 -7.74 17.43 4.55
#